data_1b0cd5d1827d875a0a641c048eb5b7b1
#
_entry.id   1b0cd5d1827d875a0a641c048eb5b7b1
#
_cell.length_a   1.000
_cell.length_b   1.000
_cell.length_c   1.000
_cell.angle_alpha   90.00
_cell.angle_beta   90.00
_cell.angle_gamma   90.00
#
_symmetry.space_group_name_H-M   'P 1'
#
loop_
_entity.id
_entity.type
_entity.pdbx_description
1 polymer ?
#
loop_
_entity_poly.entity_id
_entity_poly.type
_entity_poly.pdbx_seq_one_letter_code
_entity_poly.pdbx_strand_id
1 'polypeptide(L)'
;SDVERIMDTEASVLLEDALAEGAGHVRFAFDPAPSLQDIEEEVEAWIELHGSAPVAVYVDNLMNVASSSDNEWTALRDAMSAFHYMAREYETAFIVLHHVSENEKMSKPNYPAPRKALMGKVAALPELVLSVALDSAANVYRVAVVKNRHGKADPNAEEYITLAAEASKMTLYNSSTELFRARTMSQWK
;
A
#
# COMPACT_ATOMS: atom_id res chain seq x y z
N SER A 1 19.71 -11.33 15.23
CA SER A 1 18.73 -11.66 14.16
C SER A 1 19.46 -11.81 12.83
N ASP A 2 18.83 -12.39 11.81
CA ASP A 2 19.44 -12.51 10.47
C ASP A 2 19.73 -11.12 9.86
N VAL A 3 18.97 -10.11 10.24
CA VAL A 3 19.18 -8.71 9.83
C VAL A 3 20.49 -8.15 10.44
N GLU A 4 20.75 -8.37 11.75
CA GLU A 4 22.01 -7.95 12.38
C GLU A 4 23.22 -8.62 11.73
N ARG A 5 23.08 -9.89 11.30
CA ARG A 5 24.14 -10.63 10.63
C ARG A 5 24.43 -10.16 9.21
N ILE A 6 23.42 -9.62 8.52
CA ILE A 6 23.58 -8.99 7.20
C ILE A 6 24.27 -7.62 7.33
N MET A 7 23.95 -6.87 8.39
CA MET A 7 24.53 -5.54 8.63
C MET A 7 26.05 -5.55 8.97
N ASP A 8 26.61 -6.70 9.32
CA ASP A 8 28.03 -6.87 9.64
C ASP A 8 28.90 -7.43 8.47
N THR A 9 28.38 -7.44 7.24
CA THR A 9 29.04 -8.05 6.09
C THR A 9 29.26 -7.05 4.94
N GLU A 10 30.11 -7.39 3.96
CA GLU A 10 30.25 -6.62 2.71
C GLU A 10 28.91 -6.40 1.98
N ALA A 11 27.93 -7.30 2.23
CA ALA A 11 26.56 -7.14 1.70
C ALA A 11 25.82 -5.92 2.29
N SER A 12 26.18 -5.46 3.51
CA SER A 12 25.60 -4.25 4.08
C SER A 12 25.98 -3.00 3.30
N VAL A 13 27.23 -2.90 2.90
CA VAL A 13 27.73 -1.76 2.12
C VAL A 13 27.03 -1.70 0.76
N LEU A 14 26.88 -2.85 0.10
CA LEU A 14 26.15 -2.91 -1.18
C LEU A 14 24.66 -2.57 -1.01
N LEU A 15 24.06 -2.93 0.12
CA LEU A 15 22.68 -2.60 0.44
C LEU A 15 22.55 -1.08 0.74
N GLU A 16 23.48 -0.52 1.52
CA GLU A 16 23.52 0.92 1.82
C GLU A 16 23.69 1.74 0.55
N ASP A 17 24.60 1.36 -0.33
CA ASP A 17 24.83 2.02 -1.62
C ASP A 17 23.57 1.92 -2.50
N ALA A 18 22.96 0.74 -2.61
CA ALA A 18 21.74 0.54 -3.39
C ALA A 18 20.55 1.33 -2.81
N LEU A 19 20.46 1.43 -1.48
CA LEU A 19 19.44 2.25 -0.81
C LEU A 19 19.71 3.74 -1.02
N ALA A 20 20.97 4.19 -0.95
CA ALA A 20 21.34 5.58 -1.19
C ALA A 20 21.04 6.00 -2.63
N GLU A 21 21.31 5.14 -3.62
CA GLU A 21 20.99 5.41 -5.03
C GLU A 21 19.48 5.34 -5.32
N GLY A 22 18.78 4.34 -4.74
CA GLY A 22 17.38 4.07 -5.07
C GLY A 22 16.35 4.74 -4.14
N ALA A 23 16.70 4.97 -2.87
CA ALA A 23 15.80 5.46 -1.84
C ALA A 23 16.03 6.92 -1.43
N GLY A 24 16.93 7.65 -2.10
CA GLY A 24 17.16 9.07 -1.83
C GLY A 24 15.94 9.97 -2.02
N HIS A 25 14.87 9.42 -2.63
CA HIS A 25 13.56 10.07 -2.81
C HIS A 25 12.47 9.46 -1.94
N VAL A 26 12.82 8.63 -0.95
CA VAL A 26 11.86 7.98 -0.05
C VAL A 26 12.24 8.30 1.39
N ARG A 27 11.28 8.78 2.16
CA ARG A 27 11.41 8.96 3.61
C ARG A 27 10.50 7.95 4.30
N PHE A 28 11.03 7.29 5.31
CA PHE A 28 10.28 6.36 6.16
C PHE A 28 10.04 6.99 7.54
N ALA A 29 8.79 6.99 7.98
CA ALA A 29 8.42 7.29 9.36
C ALA A 29 7.93 6.00 10.02
N PHE A 30 8.55 5.61 11.13
CA PHE A 30 8.29 4.33 11.81
C PHE A 30 7.55 4.52 13.12
N ASP A 31 6.62 5.47 13.19
CA ASP A 31 5.73 5.58 14.35
C ASP A 31 4.65 4.50 14.25
N PRO A 32 4.48 3.64 15.27
CA PRO A 32 3.49 2.57 15.26
C PRO A 32 2.04 3.08 15.35
N ALA A 33 1.82 4.32 15.80
CA ALA A 33 0.51 4.91 15.98
C ALA A 33 0.53 6.44 15.73
N PRO A 34 0.90 6.88 14.51
CA PRO A 34 1.01 8.30 14.20
C PRO A 34 -0.35 8.99 14.30
N SER A 35 -0.40 10.18 14.87
CA SER A 35 -1.58 11.03 14.77
C SER A 35 -1.68 11.66 13.38
N LEU A 36 -2.84 12.23 13.05
CA LEU A 36 -3.01 12.98 11.81
C LEU A 36 -2.07 14.19 11.75
N GLN A 37 -1.79 14.81 12.89
CA GLN A 37 -0.85 15.92 12.99
C GLN A 37 0.58 15.45 12.69
N ASP A 38 1.02 14.32 13.24
CA ASP A 38 2.36 13.77 12.98
C ASP A 38 2.56 13.48 11.48
N ILE A 39 1.52 12.95 10.82
CA ILE A 39 1.57 12.69 9.37
C ILE A 39 1.65 14.01 8.57
N GLU A 40 0.92 15.03 8.97
CA GLU A 40 0.96 16.35 8.34
C GLU A 40 2.32 17.01 8.53
N GLU A 41 2.87 16.98 9.75
CA GLU A 41 4.23 17.48 10.07
C GLU A 41 5.33 16.79 9.25
N GLU A 42 5.19 15.48 8.98
CA GLU A 42 6.10 14.74 8.09
C GLU A 42 6.03 15.24 6.64
N VAL A 43 4.85 15.57 6.14
CA VAL A 43 4.67 16.15 4.80
C VAL A 43 5.28 17.56 4.74
N GLU A 44 5.06 18.38 5.75
CA GLU A 44 5.62 19.74 5.85
C GLU A 44 7.15 19.70 5.94
N ALA A 45 7.70 18.79 6.76
CA ALA A 45 9.15 18.60 6.86
C ALA A 45 9.77 18.14 5.54
N TRP A 46 9.05 17.32 4.75
CA TRP A 46 9.48 16.97 3.40
C TRP A 46 9.53 18.20 2.48
N ILE A 47 8.48 19.04 2.52
CA ILE A 47 8.41 20.27 1.71
C ILE A 47 9.54 21.22 2.08
N GLU A 48 9.82 21.38 3.37
CA GLU A 48 10.92 22.22 3.86
C GLU A 48 12.28 21.75 3.35
N LEU A 49 12.50 20.44 3.33
CA LEU A 49 13.76 19.83 2.88
C LEU A 49 13.94 19.86 1.36
N HIS A 50 12.88 19.60 0.60
CA HIS A 50 12.96 19.38 -0.85
C HIS A 50 12.38 20.53 -1.70
N GLY A 51 11.71 21.51 -1.08
CA GLY A 51 11.11 22.67 -1.76
C GLY A 51 9.81 22.34 -2.52
N SER A 52 9.29 21.11 -2.41
CA SER A 52 8.05 20.66 -3.04
C SER A 52 7.42 19.52 -2.25
N ALA A 53 6.10 19.35 -2.38
CA ALA A 53 5.41 18.22 -1.76
C ALA A 53 5.88 16.87 -2.33
N PRO A 54 5.82 15.78 -1.54
CA PRO A 54 6.08 14.44 -2.05
C PRO A 54 5.04 14.07 -3.11
N VAL A 55 5.44 13.27 -4.10
CA VAL A 55 4.51 12.78 -5.15
C VAL A 55 3.43 11.90 -4.54
N ALA A 56 3.77 11.11 -3.53
CA ALA A 56 2.83 10.25 -2.83
C ALA A 56 3.22 10.05 -1.36
N VAL A 57 2.20 9.92 -0.51
CA VAL A 57 2.31 9.51 0.89
C VAL A 57 1.63 8.16 1.05
N TYR A 58 2.37 7.17 1.55
CA TYR A 58 1.86 5.83 1.82
C TYR A 58 1.57 5.69 3.32
N VAL A 59 0.36 5.26 3.66
CA VAL A 59 -0.06 5.00 5.03
C VAL A 59 -0.37 3.51 5.19
N ASP A 60 0.48 2.79 5.93
CA ASP A 60 0.33 1.37 6.23
C ASP A 60 0.18 1.17 7.74
N ASN A 61 -1.03 1.07 8.26
CA ASN A 61 -2.32 1.13 7.58
C ASN A 61 -3.26 2.14 8.30
N LEU A 62 -4.45 2.35 7.72
CA LEU A 62 -5.46 3.29 8.23
C LEU A 62 -5.84 3.03 9.70
N MET A 63 -5.88 1.76 10.13
CA MET A 63 -6.27 1.40 11.50
C MET A 63 -5.22 1.77 12.55
N ASN A 64 -3.99 2.00 12.15
CA ASN A 64 -2.89 2.40 13.05
C ASN A 64 -2.85 3.91 13.29
N VAL A 65 -3.62 4.70 12.54
CA VAL A 65 -3.67 6.14 12.74
C VAL A 65 -4.37 6.45 14.06
N ALA A 66 -3.64 7.09 14.96
CA ALA A 66 -4.17 7.44 16.28
C ALA A 66 -5.35 8.41 16.18
N SER A 67 -6.39 8.15 16.94
CA SER A 67 -7.59 8.99 16.99
C SER A 67 -8.01 9.23 18.43
N SER A 68 -8.55 10.41 18.67
CA SER A 68 -9.19 10.75 19.94
C SER A 68 -10.65 10.28 20.03
N SER A 69 -11.19 9.69 18.97
CA SER A 69 -12.59 9.21 18.94
C SER A 69 -12.71 7.85 19.61
N ASP A 70 -13.65 7.73 20.55
CA ASP A 70 -14.00 6.44 21.18
C ASP A 70 -14.69 5.47 20.21
N ASN A 71 -15.10 5.93 19.04
CA ASN A 71 -15.76 5.14 18.02
C ASN A 71 -14.82 4.89 16.84
N GLU A 72 -14.35 3.65 16.70
CA GLU A 72 -13.45 3.21 15.64
C GLU A 72 -13.91 3.61 14.23
N TRP A 73 -15.21 3.45 13.93
CA TRP A 73 -15.75 3.80 12.61
C TRP A 73 -15.73 5.30 12.32
N THR A 74 -15.90 6.11 13.36
CA THR A 74 -15.78 7.57 13.25
C THR A 74 -14.33 7.93 13.03
N ALA A 75 -13.42 7.37 13.82
CA ALA A 75 -11.98 7.56 13.68
C ALA A 75 -11.47 7.28 12.26
N LEU A 76 -11.84 6.14 11.67
CA LEU A 76 -11.44 5.77 10.31
C LEU A 76 -11.96 6.77 9.26
N ARG A 77 -13.19 7.27 9.42
CA ARG A 77 -13.76 8.25 8.48
C ARG A 77 -13.12 9.61 8.63
N ASP A 78 -12.81 10.02 9.86
CA ASP A 78 -12.16 11.29 10.14
C ASP A 78 -10.73 11.29 9.57
N ALA A 79 -9.99 10.19 9.75
CA ALA A 79 -8.68 10.01 9.15
C ALA A 79 -8.73 10.08 7.61
N MET A 80 -9.67 9.37 6.98
CA MET A 80 -9.85 9.43 5.53
C MET A 80 -10.26 10.82 5.04
N SER A 81 -11.03 11.56 5.83
CA SER A 81 -11.41 12.95 5.50
C SER A 81 -10.19 13.88 5.59
N ALA A 82 -9.35 13.70 6.60
CA ALA A 82 -8.10 14.45 6.75
C ALA A 82 -7.14 14.17 5.59
N PHE A 83 -6.94 12.91 5.21
CA PHE A 83 -6.11 12.56 4.05
C PHE A 83 -6.66 13.12 2.74
N HIS A 84 -7.98 13.15 2.57
CA HIS A 84 -8.57 13.78 1.40
C HIS A 84 -8.33 15.30 1.38
N TYR A 85 -8.35 15.95 2.54
CA TYR A 85 -8.01 17.36 2.69
C TYR A 85 -6.52 17.60 2.37
N MET A 86 -5.60 16.88 3.02
CA MET A 86 -4.15 17.00 2.80
C MET A 86 -3.78 16.73 1.33
N ALA A 87 -4.40 15.73 0.70
CA ALA A 87 -4.14 15.40 -0.71
C ALA A 87 -4.42 16.58 -1.64
N ARG A 88 -5.42 17.39 -1.32
CA ARG A 88 -5.78 18.59 -2.09
C ARG A 88 -4.93 19.80 -1.71
N GLU A 89 -4.65 19.97 -0.43
CA GLU A 89 -3.87 21.08 0.10
C GLU A 89 -2.42 21.03 -0.41
N TYR A 90 -1.82 19.85 -0.37
CA TYR A 90 -0.42 19.64 -0.76
C TYR A 90 -0.26 19.16 -2.22
N GLU A 91 -1.36 18.99 -2.97
CA GLU A 91 -1.35 18.44 -4.34
C GLU A 91 -0.59 17.11 -4.44
N THR A 92 -0.74 16.24 -3.42
CA THR A 92 -0.05 14.96 -3.30
C THR A 92 -1.03 13.77 -3.27
N ALA A 93 -0.59 12.59 -3.69
CA ALA A 93 -1.42 11.39 -3.64
C ALA A 93 -1.27 10.70 -2.27
N PHE A 94 -2.39 10.52 -1.54
CA PHE A 94 -2.41 9.66 -0.35
C PHE A 94 -2.84 8.24 -0.76
N ILE A 95 -1.96 7.27 -0.56
CA ILE A 95 -2.17 5.85 -0.82
C ILE A 95 -2.29 5.15 0.54
N VAL A 96 -3.51 4.79 0.90
CA VAL A 96 -3.83 4.29 2.24
C VAL A 96 -4.19 2.82 2.17
N LEU A 97 -3.46 1.99 2.90
CA LEU A 97 -3.76 0.57 3.04
C LEU A 97 -4.83 0.36 4.12
N HIS A 98 -5.74 -0.55 3.85
CA HIS A 98 -6.81 -0.86 4.79
C HIS A 98 -7.24 -2.32 4.69
N HIS A 99 -7.66 -2.89 5.81
CA HIS A 99 -8.11 -4.27 5.86
C HIS A 99 -9.56 -4.44 5.37
N VAL A 100 -9.83 -5.60 4.84
CA VAL A 100 -11.19 -6.07 4.55
C VAL A 100 -11.71 -6.89 5.71
N SER A 101 -13.03 -6.98 5.85
CA SER A 101 -13.67 -7.84 6.84
C SER A 101 -13.33 -9.31 6.57
N GLU A 102 -12.94 -10.05 7.59
CA GLU A 102 -12.70 -11.50 7.54
C GLU A 102 -14.01 -12.32 7.40
N ASN A 103 -15.16 -11.67 7.26
CA ASN A 103 -16.43 -12.36 7.11
C ASN A 103 -16.47 -13.13 5.78
N GLU A 104 -16.38 -14.44 5.85
CA GLU A 104 -16.40 -15.36 4.69
C GLU A 104 -17.61 -15.19 3.77
N LYS A 105 -18.73 -14.65 4.27
CA LYS A 105 -19.92 -14.34 3.46
C LYS A 105 -19.71 -13.11 2.56
N MET A 106 -18.68 -12.31 2.84
CA MET A 106 -18.43 -11.05 2.15
C MET A 106 -17.21 -11.11 1.22
N SER A 107 -16.30 -12.07 1.40
CA SER A 107 -15.09 -12.23 0.59
C SER A 107 -14.81 -13.70 0.31
N LYS A 108 -14.29 -14.00 -0.88
CA LYS A 108 -13.79 -15.34 -1.21
C LYS A 108 -12.28 -15.37 -0.91
N PRO A 109 -11.77 -16.43 -0.27
CA PRO A 109 -10.33 -16.59 -0.08
C PRO A 109 -9.58 -16.45 -1.42
N ASN A 110 -8.43 -15.77 -1.39
CA ASN A 110 -7.55 -15.56 -2.55
C ASN A 110 -8.14 -14.75 -3.71
N TYR A 111 -9.31 -14.10 -3.51
CA TYR A 111 -9.91 -13.20 -4.50
C TYR A 111 -10.11 -11.80 -3.92
N PRO A 112 -10.06 -10.76 -4.77
CA PRO A 112 -10.34 -9.40 -4.34
C PRO A 112 -11.70 -9.30 -3.67
N ALA A 113 -11.75 -8.63 -2.53
CA ALA A 113 -12.98 -8.46 -1.78
C ALA A 113 -13.86 -7.36 -2.42
N PRO A 114 -15.19 -7.50 -2.40
CA PRO A 114 -16.09 -6.46 -2.88
C PRO A 114 -16.03 -5.21 -2.01
N ARG A 115 -16.38 -4.05 -2.57
CA ARG A 115 -16.37 -2.76 -1.86
C ARG A 115 -17.13 -2.78 -0.53
N LYS A 116 -18.20 -3.56 -0.42
CA LYS A 116 -19.00 -3.71 0.82
C LYS A 116 -18.24 -4.39 1.95
N ALA A 117 -17.15 -5.11 1.66
CA ALA A 117 -16.31 -5.78 2.64
C ALA A 117 -15.28 -4.84 3.29
N LEU A 118 -15.11 -3.61 2.78
CA LEU A 118 -14.24 -2.64 3.44
C LEU A 118 -14.86 -2.21 4.77
N MET A 119 -14.05 -2.31 5.81
CA MET A 119 -14.45 -1.92 7.17
C MET A 119 -14.70 -0.41 7.25
N GLY A 120 -15.61 0.03 8.14
CA GLY A 120 -15.83 1.44 8.44
C GLY A 120 -16.54 2.26 7.37
N LYS A 121 -16.99 1.66 6.26
CA LYS A 121 -17.60 2.39 5.12
C LYS A 121 -16.71 3.50 4.56
N VAL A 122 -15.40 3.38 4.73
CA VAL A 122 -14.40 4.37 4.30
C VAL A 122 -14.32 4.53 2.78
N ALA A 123 -14.79 3.55 2.01
CA ALA A 123 -14.80 3.58 0.55
C ALA A 123 -15.61 4.74 -0.07
N ALA A 124 -16.34 5.52 0.73
CA ALA A 124 -17.10 6.66 0.22
C ALA A 124 -16.19 7.84 -0.17
N LEU A 125 -15.08 8.04 0.54
CA LEU A 125 -14.20 9.21 0.40
C LEU A 125 -13.16 9.08 -0.72
N PRO A 126 -12.34 8.01 -0.82
CA PRO A 126 -11.28 7.92 -1.83
C PRO A 126 -11.79 8.10 -3.25
N GLU A 127 -10.99 8.67 -4.12
CA GLU A 127 -11.27 8.78 -5.56
C GLU A 127 -11.22 7.41 -6.25
N LEU A 128 -10.26 6.57 -5.82
CA LEU A 128 -10.01 5.23 -6.34
C LEU A 128 -9.91 4.25 -5.17
N VAL A 129 -10.51 3.06 -5.31
CA VAL A 129 -10.34 1.95 -4.38
C VAL A 129 -9.97 0.70 -5.17
N LEU A 130 -8.78 0.18 -4.89
CA LEU A 130 -8.31 -1.09 -5.40
C LEU A 130 -8.48 -2.17 -4.32
N SER A 131 -9.09 -3.28 -4.68
CA SER A 131 -9.11 -4.47 -3.85
C SER A 131 -8.10 -5.48 -4.39
N VAL A 132 -7.26 -6.00 -3.51
CA VAL A 132 -6.14 -6.85 -3.89
C VAL A 132 -6.20 -8.18 -3.14
N ALA A 133 -5.71 -9.24 -3.78
CA ALA A 133 -5.59 -10.56 -3.14
C ALA A 133 -4.38 -11.31 -3.68
N LEU A 134 -3.59 -11.88 -2.77
CA LEU A 134 -2.48 -12.77 -3.08
C LEU A 134 -2.92 -14.22 -2.90
N ASP A 135 -2.77 -15.02 -3.93
CA ASP A 135 -2.89 -16.47 -3.89
C ASP A 135 -1.48 -17.06 -3.97
N SER A 136 -0.90 -17.32 -2.81
CA SER A 136 0.48 -17.81 -2.70
C SER A 136 0.65 -19.22 -3.28
N ALA A 137 -0.40 -20.06 -3.22
CA ALA A 137 -0.36 -21.41 -3.78
C ALA A 137 -0.34 -21.39 -5.31
N ALA A 138 -1.10 -20.50 -5.92
CA ALA A 138 -1.14 -20.31 -7.37
C ALA A 138 -0.05 -19.37 -7.90
N ASN A 139 0.71 -18.68 -7.04
CA ASN A 139 1.66 -17.63 -7.39
C ASN A 139 1.01 -16.52 -8.25
N VAL A 140 -0.15 -16.04 -7.84
CA VAL A 140 -0.86 -14.97 -8.54
C VAL A 140 -1.31 -13.88 -7.58
N TYR A 141 -1.31 -12.66 -8.10
CA TYR A 141 -1.83 -11.48 -7.43
C TYR A 141 -3.00 -10.93 -8.26
N ARG A 142 -4.15 -10.74 -7.62
CA ARG A 142 -5.37 -10.27 -8.28
C ARG A 142 -5.69 -8.87 -7.83
N VAL A 143 -6.08 -8.02 -8.76
CA VAL A 143 -6.43 -6.62 -8.50
C VAL A 143 -7.76 -6.29 -9.16
N ALA A 144 -8.73 -5.84 -8.37
CA ALA A 144 -10.01 -5.33 -8.83
C ALA A 144 -10.15 -3.84 -8.52
N VAL A 145 -10.70 -3.07 -9.45
CA VAL A 145 -11.10 -1.68 -9.23
C VAL A 145 -12.52 -1.68 -8.69
N VAL A 146 -12.68 -1.56 -7.36
CA VAL A 146 -14.01 -1.62 -6.71
C VAL A 146 -14.68 -0.26 -6.55
N LYS A 147 -13.93 0.82 -6.76
CA LYS A 147 -14.42 2.19 -6.90
C LYS A 147 -13.47 2.99 -7.79
N ASN A 148 -14.03 3.77 -8.68
CA ASN A 148 -13.29 4.77 -9.46
C ASN A 148 -14.25 5.92 -9.77
N ARG A 149 -13.94 7.12 -9.27
CA ARG A 149 -14.78 8.29 -9.49
C ARG A 149 -14.67 8.83 -10.92
N HIS A 150 -13.58 8.52 -11.60
CA HIS A 150 -13.27 9.04 -12.93
C HIS A 150 -13.35 8.00 -14.05
N GLY A 151 -13.82 6.77 -13.75
CA GLY A 151 -13.88 5.71 -14.76
C GLY A 151 -14.63 4.46 -14.31
N LYS A 152 -14.43 3.36 -15.04
CA LYS A 152 -15.09 2.09 -14.77
C LYS A 152 -14.65 1.51 -13.42
N ALA A 153 -15.60 0.94 -12.70
CA ALA A 153 -15.36 0.16 -11.50
C ALA A 153 -16.39 -0.98 -11.39
N ASP A 154 -16.00 -2.07 -10.76
CA ASP A 154 -16.89 -3.16 -10.37
C ASP A 154 -16.93 -3.28 -8.83
N PRO A 155 -17.98 -2.76 -8.17
CA PRO A 155 -18.11 -2.80 -6.71
C PRO A 155 -18.17 -4.22 -6.12
N ASN A 156 -18.45 -5.23 -6.94
CA ASN A 156 -18.52 -6.63 -6.51
C ASN A 156 -17.19 -7.36 -6.61
N ALA A 157 -16.18 -6.75 -7.27
CA ALA A 157 -14.87 -7.35 -7.54
C ALA A 157 -14.93 -8.65 -8.36
N GLU A 158 -15.90 -8.76 -9.25
CA GLU A 158 -16.03 -9.90 -10.18
C GLU A 158 -15.11 -9.72 -11.39
N GLU A 159 -14.87 -8.46 -11.79
CA GLU A 159 -13.89 -8.09 -12.80
C GLU A 159 -12.55 -7.74 -12.13
N TYR A 160 -11.52 -8.52 -12.41
CA TYR A 160 -10.16 -8.29 -11.89
C TYR A 160 -9.10 -8.68 -12.90
N ILE A 161 -7.93 -8.09 -12.78
CA ILE A 161 -6.73 -8.52 -13.50
C ILE A 161 -5.94 -9.51 -12.63
N THR A 162 -5.19 -10.39 -13.28
CA THR A 162 -4.32 -11.36 -12.62
C THR A 162 -2.88 -11.14 -13.08
N LEU A 163 -1.99 -10.94 -12.12
CA LEU A 163 -0.56 -10.83 -12.31
C LEU A 163 0.12 -12.08 -11.78
N ALA A 164 1.21 -12.52 -12.42
CA ALA A 164 2.05 -13.55 -11.82
C ALA A 164 2.84 -12.95 -10.66
N ALA A 165 2.92 -13.68 -9.52
CA ALA A 165 3.56 -13.20 -8.31
C ALA A 165 4.72 -14.11 -7.89
N GLU A 166 5.82 -13.54 -7.46
CA GLU A 166 6.89 -14.23 -6.75
C GLU A 166 6.97 -13.63 -5.33
N ALA A 167 6.13 -14.14 -4.44
CA ALA A 167 5.94 -13.58 -3.10
C ALA A 167 7.25 -13.51 -2.28
N SER A 168 8.14 -14.51 -2.45
CA SER A 168 9.45 -14.54 -1.77
C SER A 168 10.37 -13.38 -2.18
N LYS A 169 10.14 -12.76 -3.31
CA LYS A 169 10.89 -11.60 -3.82
C LYS A 169 10.06 -10.33 -3.84
N MET A 170 8.82 -10.37 -3.38
CA MET A 170 7.85 -9.26 -3.45
C MET A 170 7.73 -8.66 -4.87
N THR A 171 7.78 -9.52 -5.89
CA THR A 171 7.84 -9.10 -7.30
C THR A 171 6.60 -9.57 -8.05
N LEU A 172 6.06 -8.69 -8.88
CA LEU A 172 4.93 -8.94 -9.76
C LEU A 172 5.36 -8.89 -11.22
N TYR A 173 4.78 -9.76 -12.05
CA TYR A 173 5.02 -9.85 -13.48
C TYR A 173 3.69 -9.80 -14.23
N ASN A 174 3.68 -9.19 -15.41
CA ASN A 174 2.47 -9.09 -16.22
C ASN A 174 1.97 -10.44 -16.72
N SER A 175 2.84 -11.44 -16.78
CA SER A 175 2.47 -12.79 -17.23
C SER A 175 3.34 -13.87 -16.57
N SER A 176 2.80 -15.10 -16.54
CA SER A 176 3.56 -16.28 -16.11
C SER A 176 4.81 -16.54 -16.97
N THR A 177 4.79 -16.12 -18.24
CA THR A 177 5.94 -16.23 -19.14
C THR A 177 7.07 -15.30 -18.70
N GLU A 178 6.77 -14.08 -18.30
CA GLU A 178 7.77 -13.15 -17.77
C GLU A 178 8.37 -13.64 -16.46
N LEU A 179 7.53 -14.15 -15.54
CA LEU A 179 7.99 -14.79 -14.32
C LEU A 179 8.93 -15.97 -14.60
N PHE A 180 8.55 -16.84 -15.56
CA PHE A 180 9.40 -17.98 -15.95
C PHE A 180 10.75 -17.52 -16.51
N ARG A 181 10.76 -16.52 -17.39
CA ARG A 181 12.01 -15.94 -17.92
C ARG A 181 12.90 -15.37 -16.82
N ALA A 182 12.33 -14.60 -15.91
CA ALA A 182 13.07 -14.01 -14.80
C ALA A 182 13.74 -15.08 -13.91
N ARG A 183 13.01 -16.15 -13.57
CA ARG A 183 13.55 -17.29 -12.80
C ARG A 183 14.66 -18.01 -13.54
N THR A 184 14.52 -18.23 -14.84
CA THR A 184 15.54 -18.91 -15.65
C THR A 184 16.81 -18.08 -15.74
N MET A 185 16.70 -16.77 -15.94
CA MET A 185 17.87 -15.88 -16.01
C MET A 185 18.60 -15.74 -14.67
N SER A 186 17.90 -15.86 -13.54
CA SER A 186 18.52 -15.78 -12.20
C SER A 186 19.32 -17.04 -11.83
N GLN A 187 19.11 -18.15 -12.50
CA GLN A 187 19.87 -19.41 -12.29
C GLN A 187 21.23 -19.42 -13.02
N TRP A 188 21.46 -18.44 -13.91
CA TRP A 188 22.69 -18.36 -14.71
C TRP A 188 23.64 -17.23 -14.24
N LYS A 189 23.35 -16.63 -13.09
CA LYS A 189 24.21 -15.68 -12.38
C LYS A 189 24.71 -16.27 -11.09
#